data_c56f4c56ef5c7f94d2aadf21d12807b0
#
_entry.id   c56f4c56ef5c7f94d2aadf21d12807b0
#
_cell.length_a   1.000
_cell.length_b   1.000
_cell.length_c   1.000
_cell.angle_alpha   90.00
_cell.angle_beta   90.00
_cell.angle_gamma   90.00
#
_symmetry.space_group_name_H-M   'P 1'
#
loop_
_entity.id
_entity.type
_entity.pdbx_description
1 polymer ?
#
loop_
_entity_poly.entity_id
_entity_poly.type
_entity_poly.pdbx_seq_one_letter_code
_entity_poly.pdbx_strand_id
1 'polypeptide(L)'
;MDALIRATVNDAERAEHAVLRMANDQYRKIVFNAQVYAASGAGTYEKAVDMAAKDFLRAGINCIEYKNGARHGIRDYISMSLSTAGKRAYLTGEGEMRREWGESLVIMNKRGNPCPMCAPFVGKVLIDDVWSGGRPDGKHMLMSTAIAKGLYHPRCKDGHTTYFEGISDEGKPYTESERRELIEQ
;
A
#
# COMPACT_ATOMS: atom_id res chain seq x y z
N MET A 1 12.35 1.10 -48.96
CA MET A 1 11.05 0.84 -48.31
C MET A 1 11.22 0.45 -46.84
N ASP A 2 12.12 -0.47 -46.49
CA ASP A 2 12.31 -0.95 -45.12
C ASP A 2 12.79 0.10 -44.10
N ALA A 3 13.57 1.09 -44.51
CA ALA A 3 14.02 2.17 -43.62
C ALA A 3 12.87 3.09 -43.20
N LEU A 4 11.93 3.36 -44.11
CA LEU A 4 10.76 4.18 -43.82
C LEU A 4 9.80 3.45 -42.87
N ILE A 5 9.58 2.15 -43.11
CA ILE A 5 8.74 1.32 -42.24
C ILE A 5 9.34 1.28 -40.83
N ARG A 6 10.64 1.06 -40.69
CA ARG A 6 11.33 1.06 -39.38
C ARG A 6 11.23 2.41 -38.67
N ALA A 7 11.40 3.53 -39.40
CA ALA A 7 11.25 4.85 -38.81
C ALA A 7 9.83 5.06 -38.27
N THR A 8 8.80 4.71 -39.09
CA THR A 8 7.41 4.83 -38.67
C THR A 8 7.06 3.98 -37.45
N VAL A 9 7.57 2.74 -37.39
CA VAL A 9 7.38 1.86 -36.21
C VAL A 9 8.02 2.46 -34.96
N ASN A 10 9.27 2.93 -35.06
CA ASN A 10 9.96 3.58 -33.95
C ASN A 10 9.24 4.84 -33.45
N ASP A 11 8.67 5.65 -34.38
CA ASP A 11 7.93 6.84 -34.02
C ASP A 11 6.59 6.47 -33.31
N ALA A 12 5.92 5.42 -33.77
CA ALA A 12 4.71 4.91 -33.14
C ALA A 12 4.99 4.39 -31.71
N GLU A 13 6.06 3.63 -31.53
CA GLU A 13 6.49 3.14 -30.20
C GLU A 13 6.82 4.31 -29.24
N ARG A 14 7.52 5.34 -29.73
CA ARG A 14 7.80 6.55 -28.94
C ARG A 14 6.53 7.28 -28.53
N ALA A 15 5.58 7.42 -29.45
CA ALA A 15 4.29 8.04 -29.18
C ALA A 15 3.49 7.23 -28.14
N GLU A 16 3.46 5.90 -28.25
CA GLU A 16 2.81 5.01 -27.28
C GLU A 16 3.40 5.18 -25.88
N HIS A 17 4.73 5.13 -25.76
CA HIS A 17 5.42 5.36 -24.48
C HIS A 17 5.17 6.75 -23.90
N ALA A 18 5.03 7.79 -24.73
CA ALA A 18 4.70 9.13 -24.27
C ALA A 18 3.27 9.19 -23.72
N VAL A 19 2.29 8.59 -24.42
CA VAL A 19 0.89 8.53 -23.99
C VAL A 19 0.75 7.75 -22.67
N LEU A 20 1.43 6.61 -22.56
CA LEU A 20 1.42 5.81 -21.32
C LEU A 20 2.01 6.58 -20.11
N ARG A 21 3.10 7.33 -20.34
CA ARG A 21 3.66 8.20 -19.27
C ARG A 21 2.69 9.31 -18.87
N MET A 22 2.11 10.01 -19.84
CA MET A 22 1.13 11.06 -19.57
C MET A 22 -0.09 10.54 -18.78
N ALA A 23 -0.61 9.38 -19.17
CA ALA A 23 -1.72 8.75 -18.47
C ALA A 23 -1.35 8.39 -17.02
N ASN A 24 -0.14 7.85 -16.81
CA ASN A 24 0.35 7.50 -15.49
C ASN A 24 0.58 8.75 -14.59
N ASP A 25 1.12 9.82 -15.16
CA ASP A 25 1.35 11.07 -14.44
C ASP A 25 0.02 11.76 -14.09
N GLN A 26 -0.96 11.75 -14.98
CA GLN A 26 -2.30 12.23 -14.70
C GLN A 26 -2.98 11.42 -13.59
N TYR A 27 -2.87 10.09 -13.65
CA TYR A 27 -3.35 9.22 -12.60
C TYR A 27 -2.75 9.58 -11.23
N ARG A 28 -1.42 9.67 -11.15
CA ARG A 28 -0.72 10.02 -9.92
C ARG A 28 -1.14 11.38 -9.38
N LYS A 29 -1.29 12.37 -10.25
CA LYS A 29 -1.72 13.72 -9.90
C LYS A 29 -3.12 13.73 -9.30
N ILE A 30 -4.07 13.00 -9.89
CA ILE A 30 -5.45 12.90 -9.37
C ILE A 30 -5.46 12.28 -7.98
N VAL A 31 -4.77 11.14 -7.80
CA VAL A 31 -4.69 10.46 -6.49
C VAL A 31 -4.00 11.35 -5.46
N PHE A 32 -2.89 11.99 -5.81
CA PHE A 32 -2.17 12.90 -4.92
C PHE A 32 -3.02 14.07 -4.46
N ASN A 33 -3.71 14.76 -5.37
CA ASN A 33 -4.58 15.89 -5.03
C ASN A 33 -5.70 15.49 -4.08
N ALA A 34 -6.32 14.34 -4.33
CA ALA A 34 -7.37 13.80 -3.44
C ALA A 34 -6.81 13.44 -2.06
N GLN A 35 -5.61 12.91 -1.99
CA GLN A 35 -4.91 12.61 -0.74
C GLN A 35 -4.61 13.88 0.06
N VAL A 36 -4.05 14.89 -0.59
CA VAL A 36 -3.78 16.19 0.04
C VAL A 36 -5.07 16.81 0.56
N TYR A 37 -6.16 16.77 -0.22
CA TYR A 37 -7.46 17.27 0.22
C TYR A 37 -7.97 16.53 1.46
N ALA A 38 -7.90 15.20 1.48
CA ALA A 38 -8.33 14.39 2.62
C ALA A 38 -7.44 14.64 3.87
N ALA A 39 -6.13 14.77 3.69
CA ALA A 39 -5.17 14.95 4.77
C ALA A 39 -5.15 16.37 5.36
N SER A 40 -5.49 17.37 4.56
CA SER A 40 -5.51 18.79 5.00
C SER A 40 -6.69 19.16 5.91
N GLY A 41 -7.65 18.25 6.10
CA GLY A 41 -8.88 18.54 6.83
C GLY A 41 -9.85 19.46 6.08
N ALA A 42 -9.59 19.77 4.80
CA ALA A 42 -10.44 20.62 3.96
C ALA A 42 -11.82 19.98 3.65
N GLY A 43 -11.94 18.68 3.86
CA GLY A 43 -13.20 17.97 3.68
C GLY A 43 -13.13 16.50 4.11
N THR A 44 -14.22 15.77 3.84
CA THR A 44 -14.32 14.36 4.20
C THR A 44 -13.58 13.46 3.20
N TYR A 45 -13.26 12.25 3.64
CA TYR A 45 -12.68 11.22 2.79
C TYR A 45 -13.56 10.88 1.59
N GLU A 46 -14.90 10.77 1.82
CA GLU A 46 -15.88 10.51 0.75
C GLU A 46 -15.84 11.61 -0.30
N LYS A 47 -15.72 12.86 0.12
CA LYS A 47 -15.62 13.99 -0.82
C LYS A 47 -14.33 13.96 -1.62
N ALA A 48 -13.21 13.55 -1.01
CA ALA A 48 -11.94 13.34 -1.73
C ALA A 48 -12.09 12.25 -2.80
N VAL A 49 -12.75 11.12 -2.46
CA VAL A 49 -13.06 10.04 -3.42
C VAL A 49 -13.94 10.54 -4.56
N ASP A 50 -14.97 11.33 -4.26
CA ASP A 50 -15.88 11.88 -5.28
C ASP A 50 -15.16 12.86 -6.23
N MET A 51 -14.30 13.71 -5.70
CA MET A 51 -13.50 14.64 -6.50
C MET A 51 -12.58 13.87 -7.46
N ALA A 52 -11.82 12.91 -6.94
CA ALA A 52 -10.95 12.08 -7.75
C ALA A 52 -11.73 11.28 -8.79
N ALA A 53 -12.89 10.72 -8.44
CA ALA A 53 -13.73 10.00 -9.39
C ALA A 53 -14.19 10.89 -10.56
N LYS A 54 -14.59 12.13 -10.28
CA LYS A 54 -14.94 13.12 -11.32
C LYS A 54 -13.77 13.44 -12.23
N ASP A 55 -12.56 13.60 -11.67
CA ASP A 55 -11.37 13.91 -12.45
C ASP A 55 -10.93 12.74 -13.32
N PHE A 56 -11.05 11.50 -12.84
CA PHE A 56 -10.83 10.30 -13.65
C PHE A 56 -11.85 10.18 -14.79
N LEU A 57 -13.13 10.42 -14.49
CA LEU A 57 -14.17 10.39 -15.53
C LEU A 57 -13.96 11.49 -16.58
N ARG A 58 -13.53 12.69 -16.20
CA ARG A 58 -13.13 13.76 -17.13
C ARG A 58 -11.94 13.36 -17.99
N ALA A 59 -11.03 12.55 -17.45
CA ALA A 59 -9.91 11.98 -18.17
C ALA A 59 -10.29 10.76 -19.05
N GLY A 60 -11.58 10.40 -19.12
CA GLY A 60 -12.08 9.25 -19.87
C GLY A 60 -11.87 7.88 -19.19
N ILE A 61 -11.46 7.87 -17.94
CA ILE A 61 -11.19 6.64 -17.18
C ILE A 61 -12.39 6.32 -16.27
N ASN A 62 -13.17 5.31 -16.64
CA ASN A 62 -14.36 4.89 -15.91
C ASN A 62 -14.22 3.59 -15.11
N CYS A 63 -13.24 2.78 -15.45
CA CYS A 63 -12.90 1.54 -14.75
C CYS A 63 -11.42 1.23 -14.88
N ILE A 64 -10.93 0.37 -14.00
CA ILE A 64 -9.59 -0.19 -14.07
C ILE A 64 -9.71 -1.68 -14.35
N GLU A 65 -9.00 -2.14 -15.37
CA GLU A 65 -8.87 -3.56 -15.71
C GLU A 65 -7.51 -4.09 -15.27
N TYR A 66 -7.51 -5.17 -14.50
CA TYR A 66 -6.29 -5.83 -14.04
C TYR A 66 -5.80 -6.86 -15.06
N LYS A 67 -4.54 -7.28 -14.96
CA LYS A 67 -3.94 -8.30 -15.84
C LYS A 67 -4.72 -9.63 -15.89
N ASN A 68 -5.47 -9.96 -14.84
CA ASN A 68 -6.32 -11.15 -14.78
C ASN A 68 -7.72 -10.93 -15.40
N GLY A 69 -7.96 -9.79 -16.06
CA GLY A 69 -9.23 -9.43 -16.67
C GLY A 69 -10.30 -8.91 -15.70
N ALA A 70 -10.03 -8.86 -14.40
CA ALA A 70 -10.98 -8.32 -13.43
C ALA A 70 -11.13 -6.81 -13.60
N ARG A 71 -12.37 -6.33 -13.66
CA ARG A 71 -12.71 -4.90 -13.82
C ARG A 71 -13.26 -4.35 -12.52
N HIS A 72 -12.73 -3.22 -12.09
CA HIS A 72 -13.18 -2.51 -10.91
C HIS A 72 -13.69 -1.11 -11.29
N GLY A 73 -14.81 -0.72 -10.70
CA GLY A 73 -15.33 0.64 -10.84
C GLY A 73 -14.31 1.66 -10.35
N ILE A 74 -14.24 2.81 -11.03
CA ILE A 74 -13.24 3.84 -10.70
C ILE A 74 -13.34 4.32 -9.25
N ARG A 75 -14.54 4.45 -8.70
CA ARG A 75 -14.78 4.88 -7.31
C ARG A 75 -14.17 3.92 -6.29
N ASP A 76 -14.37 2.60 -6.48
CA ASP A 76 -13.83 1.57 -5.59
C ASP A 76 -12.30 1.53 -5.65
N TYR A 77 -11.77 1.68 -6.87
CA TYR A 77 -10.33 1.76 -7.08
C TYR A 77 -9.70 2.99 -6.41
N ILE A 78 -10.32 4.15 -6.51
CA ILE A 78 -9.87 5.38 -5.85
C ILE A 78 -9.91 5.22 -4.34
N SER A 79 -11.01 4.72 -3.80
CA SER A 79 -11.13 4.45 -2.36
C SER A 79 -10.01 3.53 -1.86
N MET A 80 -9.71 2.46 -2.60
CA MET A 80 -8.58 1.58 -2.30
C MET A 80 -7.24 2.32 -2.37
N SER A 81 -7.02 3.12 -3.41
CA SER A 81 -5.76 3.84 -3.63
C SER A 81 -5.51 4.88 -2.55
N LEU A 82 -6.51 5.68 -2.20
CA LEU A 82 -6.42 6.69 -1.14
C LEU A 82 -6.17 6.06 0.22
N SER A 83 -6.91 4.99 0.55
CA SER A 83 -6.73 4.26 1.80
C SER A 83 -5.31 3.67 1.91
N THR A 84 -4.81 3.08 0.82
CA THR A 84 -3.47 2.49 0.78
C THR A 84 -2.38 3.57 0.88
N ALA A 85 -2.55 4.70 0.17
CA ALA A 85 -1.60 5.81 0.22
C ALA A 85 -1.57 6.48 1.61
N GLY A 86 -2.74 6.70 2.24
CA GLY A 86 -2.83 7.20 3.60
C GLY A 86 -2.13 6.29 4.61
N LYS A 87 -2.35 4.97 4.49
CA LYS A 87 -1.66 3.99 5.33
C LYS A 87 -0.15 4.05 5.16
N ARG A 88 0.33 4.12 3.93
CA ARG A 88 1.78 4.22 3.66
C ARG A 88 2.39 5.50 4.22
N ALA A 89 1.72 6.64 4.04
CA ALA A 89 2.16 7.90 4.61
C ALA A 89 2.26 7.84 6.14
N TYR A 90 1.25 7.27 6.80
CA TYR A 90 1.25 7.03 8.25
C TYR A 90 2.43 6.16 8.68
N LEU A 91 2.64 5.01 8.03
CA LEU A 91 3.74 4.09 8.36
C LEU A 91 5.12 4.73 8.11
N THR A 92 5.24 5.58 7.09
CA THR A 92 6.47 6.34 6.84
C THR A 92 6.74 7.34 7.96
N GLY A 93 5.74 8.12 8.39
CA GLY A 93 5.89 9.06 9.50
C GLY A 93 6.27 8.38 10.82
N GLU A 94 5.61 7.27 11.15
CA GLU A 94 5.94 6.45 12.32
C GLU A 94 7.37 5.86 12.23
N GLY A 95 7.78 5.43 11.03
CA GLY A 95 9.12 4.91 10.79
C GLY A 95 10.21 5.96 10.95
N GLU A 96 9.98 7.19 10.47
CA GLU A 96 10.89 8.31 10.68
C GLU A 96 11.06 8.63 12.17
N MET A 97 9.96 8.68 12.95
CA MET A 97 10.04 8.88 14.39
C MET A 97 10.85 7.77 15.08
N ARG A 98 10.61 6.50 14.74
CA ARG A 98 11.39 5.38 15.29
C ARG A 98 12.87 5.51 14.93
N ARG A 99 13.18 5.92 13.71
CA ARG A 99 14.57 6.16 13.29
C ARG A 99 15.24 7.24 14.13
N GLU A 100 14.55 8.32 14.46
CA GLU A 100 15.07 9.38 15.35
C GLU A 100 15.32 8.86 16.76
N TRP A 101 14.52 7.91 17.24
CA TRP A 101 14.72 7.29 18.56
C TRP A 101 15.79 6.19 18.55
N GLY A 102 16.31 5.83 17.37
CA GLY A 102 17.24 4.69 17.21
C GLY A 102 16.58 3.33 17.34
N GLU A 103 15.25 3.28 17.22
CA GLU A 103 14.45 2.06 17.36
C GLU A 103 14.02 1.54 16.00
N SER A 104 13.99 0.22 15.86
CA SER A 104 13.53 -0.43 14.63
C SER A 104 12.66 -1.66 14.87
N LEU A 105 12.52 -2.10 16.12
CA LEU A 105 11.66 -3.21 16.46
C LEU A 105 10.21 -2.75 16.54
N VAL A 106 9.34 -3.53 15.91
CA VAL A 106 7.91 -3.30 15.91
C VAL A 106 7.16 -4.60 16.17
N ILE A 107 6.02 -4.52 16.85
CA ILE A 107 5.14 -5.67 17.05
C ILE A 107 3.86 -5.49 16.22
N MET A 108 3.49 -6.53 15.49
CA MET A 108 2.25 -6.54 14.72
C MET A 108 1.03 -6.65 15.65
N ASN A 109 0.15 -5.64 15.58
CA ASN A 109 -1.00 -5.55 16.47
C ASN A 109 -1.99 -6.69 16.24
N LYS A 110 -2.47 -7.30 17.34
CA LYS A 110 -3.51 -8.33 17.29
C LYS A 110 -4.88 -7.65 17.17
N ARG A 111 -5.58 -7.95 16.08
CA ARG A 111 -6.97 -7.53 15.86
C ARG A 111 -7.88 -8.74 16.02
N GLY A 112 -9.16 -8.49 16.40
CA GLY A 112 -10.15 -9.55 16.54
C GLY A 112 -10.49 -10.31 15.27
N ASN A 113 -10.24 -9.68 14.09
CA ASN A 113 -10.48 -10.27 12.77
C ASN A 113 -9.40 -9.81 11.78
N PRO A 114 -8.19 -10.39 11.80
CA PRO A 114 -7.17 -10.13 10.80
C PRO A 114 -7.53 -10.84 9.49
N CYS A 115 -7.04 -10.31 8.36
CA CYS A 115 -7.19 -11.04 7.11
C CYS A 115 -6.25 -12.27 7.07
N PRO A 116 -6.58 -13.32 6.29
CA PRO A 116 -5.75 -14.53 6.21
C PRO A 116 -4.30 -14.27 5.80
N MET A 117 -4.05 -13.26 4.96
CA MET A 117 -2.69 -12.88 4.52
C MET A 117 -1.85 -12.27 5.63
N CYS A 118 -2.48 -11.48 6.53
CA CYS A 118 -1.78 -10.80 7.61
C CYS A 118 -1.72 -11.62 8.90
N ALA A 119 -2.65 -12.56 9.10
CA ALA A 119 -2.73 -13.41 10.29
C ALA A 119 -1.40 -14.11 10.68
N PRO A 120 -0.55 -14.57 9.73
CA PRO A 120 0.74 -15.18 10.06
C PRO A 120 1.73 -14.25 10.77
N PHE A 121 1.56 -12.93 10.66
CA PHE A 121 2.47 -11.94 11.22
C PHE A 121 1.94 -11.31 12.51
N VAL A 122 0.65 -11.39 12.77
CA VAL A 122 0.02 -10.77 13.94
C VAL A 122 0.63 -11.29 15.22
N GLY A 123 0.94 -10.39 16.15
CA GLY A 123 1.58 -10.69 17.43
C GLY A 123 3.07 -11.04 17.33
N LYS A 124 3.68 -10.96 16.15
CA LYS A 124 5.12 -11.16 15.99
C LYS A 124 5.88 -9.85 16.03
N VAL A 125 7.08 -9.92 16.60
CA VAL A 125 8.06 -8.84 16.54
C VAL A 125 8.81 -8.93 15.22
N LEU A 126 8.90 -7.81 14.51
CA LEU A 126 9.58 -7.65 13.24
C LEU A 126 10.59 -6.52 13.33
N ILE A 127 11.63 -6.57 12.48
CA ILE A 127 12.52 -5.43 12.27
C ILE A 127 11.96 -4.58 11.13
N ASP A 128 11.71 -3.32 11.41
CA ASP A 128 11.29 -2.36 10.39
C ASP A 128 12.50 -1.84 9.60
N ASP A 129 12.87 -2.58 8.58
CA ASP A 129 13.91 -2.23 7.62
C ASP A 129 13.40 -1.35 6.47
N VAL A 130 12.08 -1.14 6.38
CA VAL A 130 11.43 -0.42 5.29
C VAL A 130 11.28 1.07 5.60
N TRP A 131 10.81 1.40 6.78
CA TRP A 131 10.50 2.79 7.16
C TRP A 131 11.47 3.36 8.19
N SER A 132 11.94 2.56 9.15
CA SER A 132 12.91 3.01 10.16
C SER A 132 14.36 2.64 9.86
N GLY A 133 14.61 1.82 8.83
CA GLY A 133 15.97 1.46 8.39
C GLY A 133 16.67 0.45 9.30
N GLY A 134 15.92 -0.41 9.99
CA GLY A 134 16.44 -1.45 10.85
C GLY A 134 17.35 -2.45 10.12
N ARG A 135 18.29 -3.03 10.83
CA ARG A 135 19.23 -4.02 10.29
C ARG A 135 18.93 -5.43 10.81
N PRO A 136 19.18 -6.48 10.03
CA PRO A 136 19.01 -7.86 10.47
C PRO A 136 19.75 -8.15 11.78
N ASP A 137 19.09 -8.78 12.75
CA ASP A 137 19.66 -9.21 14.03
C ASP A 137 19.82 -10.74 14.13
N GLY A 138 19.40 -11.47 13.11
CA GLY A 138 19.40 -12.93 13.08
C GLY A 138 18.29 -13.61 13.90
N LYS A 139 17.49 -12.84 14.66
CA LYS A 139 16.42 -13.33 15.52
C LYS A 139 15.03 -12.99 14.95
N HIS A 140 14.84 -11.76 14.47
CA HIS A 140 13.55 -11.28 14.05
C HIS A 140 13.46 -11.22 12.51
N MET A 141 12.24 -11.45 12.00
CA MET A 141 11.97 -11.32 10.57
C MET A 141 11.97 -9.85 10.16
N LEU A 142 12.51 -9.56 8.97
CA LEU A 142 12.44 -8.23 8.36
C LEU A 142 11.03 -7.89 7.90
N MET A 143 10.63 -6.64 8.06
CA MET A 143 9.37 -6.10 7.56
C MET A 143 9.25 -6.23 6.04
N SER A 144 10.34 -5.98 5.30
CA SER A 144 10.40 -6.18 3.84
C SER A 144 10.05 -7.61 3.44
N THR A 145 10.54 -8.60 4.19
CA THR A 145 10.22 -10.02 3.98
C THR A 145 8.75 -10.31 4.26
N ALA A 146 8.19 -9.73 5.31
CA ALA A 146 6.78 -9.90 5.65
C ALA A 146 5.87 -9.26 4.58
N ILE A 147 6.23 -8.09 4.06
CA ILE A 147 5.53 -7.40 2.96
C ILE A 147 5.58 -8.24 1.69
N ALA A 148 6.72 -8.82 1.34
CA ALA A 148 6.83 -9.71 0.18
C ALA A 148 5.95 -10.96 0.30
N LYS A 149 5.63 -11.39 1.53
CA LYS A 149 4.71 -12.50 1.83
C LYS A 149 3.24 -12.06 1.99
N GLY A 150 2.91 -10.79 1.69
CA GLY A 150 1.54 -10.28 1.64
C GLY A 150 1.10 -9.39 2.80
N LEU A 151 1.97 -9.08 3.75
CA LEU A 151 1.67 -8.07 4.78
C LEU A 151 1.46 -6.69 4.11
N TYR A 152 0.55 -5.90 4.63
CA TYR A 152 0.23 -4.56 4.10
C TYR A 152 -0.21 -4.55 2.63
N HIS A 153 -0.92 -5.60 2.19
CA HIS A 153 -1.58 -5.62 0.89
C HIS A 153 -2.55 -4.44 0.71
N PRO A 154 -3.01 -4.11 -0.51
CA PRO A 154 -4.02 -3.07 -0.72
C PRO A 154 -5.25 -3.25 0.19
N ARG A 155 -5.75 -2.16 0.79
CA ARG A 155 -6.83 -2.15 1.81
C ARG A 155 -6.49 -2.86 3.13
N CYS A 156 -5.23 -3.17 3.39
CA CYS A 156 -4.84 -3.75 4.67
C CYS A 156 -5.19 -2.81 5.84
N LYS A 157 -5.88 -3.35 6.85
CA LYS A 157 -6.29 -2.62 8.06
C LYS A 157 -5.37 -2.90 9.25
N ASP A 158 -4.44 -3.86 9.13
CA ASP A 158 -3.51 -4.21 10.19
C ASP A 158 -2.43 -3.14 10.37
N GLY A 159 -1.91 -3.04 11.56
CA GLY A 159 -0.90 -2.08 11.94
C GLY A 159 0.14 -2.71 12.87
N HIS A 160 1.16 -1.94 13.15
CA HIS A 160 2.16 -2.29 14.15
C HIS A 160 2.38 -1.11 15.10
N THR A 161 2.97 -1.40 16.25
CA THR A 161 3.45 -0.42 17.22
C THR A 161 4.93 -0.63 17.47
N THR A 162 5.63 0.39 17.98
CA THR A 162 7.02 0.26 18.39
C THR A 162 7.13 -0.79 19.50
N TYR A 163 8.12 -1.64 19.40
CA TYR A 163 8.42 -2.66 20.41
C TYR A 163 9.72 -2.32 21.11
N PHE A 164 9.66 -2.19 22.42
CA PHE A 164 10.82 -1.97 23.28
C PHE A 164 11.15 -3.27 24.01
N GLU A 165 12.32 -3.82 23.71
CA GLU A 165 12.76 -5.09 24.31
C GLU A 165 12.85 -4.96 25.86
N GLY A 166 12.23 -5.90 26.56
CA GLY A 166 12.17 -5.90 28.03
C GLY A 166 11.16 -4.94 28.66
N ILE A 167 10.46 -4.11 27.86
CA ILE A 167 9.44 -3.17 28.36
C ILE A 167 8.07 -3.52 27.76
N SER A 168 8.02 -3.74 26.45
CA SER A 168 6.78 -4.07 25.75
C SER A 168 6.38 -5.52 25.99
N ASP A 169 5.08 -5.77 26.16
CA ASP A 169 4.55 -7.13 26.24
C ASP A 169 4.81 -7.87 24.92
N GLU A 170 5.27 -9.12 25.02
CA GLU A 170 5.36 -9.98 23.86
C GLU A 170 3.96 -10.32 23.36
N GLY A 171 3.74 -10.08 22.07
CA GLY A 171 2.46 -10.42 21.45
C GLY A 171 2.23 -11.93 21.47
N LYS A 172 0.97 -12.33 21.59
CA LYS A 172 0.57 -13.73 21.38
C LYS A 172 0.17 -13.92 19.93
N PRO A 173 1.01 -14.56 19.08
CA PRO A 173 0.65 -14.88 17.71
C PRO A 173 -0.60 -15.76 17.66
N TYR A 174 -1.34 -15.72 16.57
CA TYR A 174 -2.39 -16.70 16.32
C TYR A 174 -1.80 -18.11 16.18
N THR A 175 -2.41 -19.06 16.85
CA THR A 175 -2.12 -20.49 16.65
C THR A 175 -2.54 -20.92 15.25
N GLU A 176 -2.08 -22.09 14.82
CA GLU A 176 -2.45 -22.61 13.51
C GLU A 176 -3.93 -22.94 13.39
N SER A 177 -4.55 -23.40 14.49
CA SER A 177 -6.01 -23.62 14.56
C SER A 177 -6.80 -22.32 14.40
N GLU A 178 -6.44 -21.27 15.17
CA GLU A 178 -7.07 -19.95 15.05
C GLU A 178 -6.92 -19.36 13.65
N ARG A 179 -5.78 -19.58 12.98
CA ARG A 179 -5.57 -19.10 11.58
C ARG A 179 -6.44 -19.85 10.58
N ARG A 180 -6.68 -21.15 10.76
CA ARG A 180 -7.58 -21.92 9.88
C ARG A 180 -9.03 -21.44 10.03
N GLU A 181 -9.51 -21.21 11.25
CA GLU A 181 -10.85 -20.67 11.49
C GLU A 181 -11.06 -19.29 10.84
N LEU A 182 -10.02 -18.45 10.77
CA LEU A 182 -10.08 -17.14 10.09
C LEU A 182 -10.16 -17.23 8.56
N ILE A 183 -9.75 -18.35 7.97
CA ILE A 183 -9.81 -18.59 6.51
C ILE A 183 -11.18 -19.14 6.12
N GLU A 184 -11.87 -19.83 7.02
CA GLU A 184 -13.17 -20.47 6.78
C GLU A 184 -14.36 -19.52 6.99
N GLN A 185 -14.13 -18.29 7.53
CA GLN A 185 -15.11 -17.20 7.68
C GLN A 185 -15.16 -16.28 6.45
#